data_833aabca2cf9ad583ba435156de52db1
#
_entry.id   833aabca2cf9ad583ba435156de52db1
#
_cell.length_a   1.000
_cell.length_b   1.000
_cell.length_c   1.000
_cell.angle_alpha   90.00
_cell.angle_beta   90.00
_cell.angle_gamma   90.00
#
_symmetry.space_group_name_H-M   'P 1'
#
loop_
_entity.id
_entity.type
_entity.pdbx_description
1 polymer ?
#
loop_
_entity_poly.entity_id
_entity_poly.type
_entity_poly.pdbx_seq_one_letter_code
_entity_poly.pdbx_strand_id
1 'polypeptide(L)'
;SGNGASFYWEGGDGKGNAITLKTKEGESIHQKMNFDGSEADVNWTFKDTLGGKTKVTWKATGTMSFLFKVYTALNGGSDKVIGTIYEKSLANIDKNLNFETKTYAIKVNGVVRKTETAYIRQTFTSEIPKITKNARIVIPKLIEFSENNGLSTNGKPFIIYHTYDTTTGLAKIS
;
A
#
# COMPACT_ATOMS: atom_id res chain seq x y z
N SER A 1 -8.29 -2.27 -3.68
CA SER A 1 -7.31 -2.40 -4.77
C SER A 1 -7.91 -3.21 -5.91
N GLY A 2 -7.45 -3.00 -7.13
CA GLY A 2 -7.95 -3.68 -8.32
C GLY A 2 -8.84 -2.81 -9.21
N ASN A 3 -9.49 -3.43 -10.19
CA ASN A 3 -10.35 -2.73 -11.15
C ASN A 3 -11.49 -1.99 -10.43
N GLY A 4 -11.74 -0.74 -10.82
CA GLY A 4 -12.73 0.13 -10.19
C GLY A 4 -12.27 0.83 -8.91
N ALA A 5 -11.10 0.50 -8.38
CA ALA A 5 -10.56 1.20 -7.22
C ALA A 5 -10.28 2.66 -7.58
N SER A 6 -10.72 3.57 -6.74
CA SER A 6 -10.51 5.00 -6.92
C SER A 6 -9.91 5.64 -5.67
N PHE A 7 -9.21 6.74 -5.86
CA PHE A 7 -8.70 7.56 -4.77
C PHE A 7 -8.73 9.04 -5.18
N TYR A 8 -8.78 9.88 -4.19
CA TYR A 8 -8.77 11.33 -4.30
C TYR A 8 -7.60 11.89 -3.47
N TRP A 9 -7.01 12.95 -3.92
CA TRP A 9 -6.01 13.69 -3.16
C TRP A 9 -6.24 15.20 -3.28
N GLU A 10 -5.84 15.92 -2.24
CA GLU A 10 -5.80 17.37 -2.18
C GLU A 10 -4.63 17.80 -1.30
N GLY A 11 -3.82 18.74 -1.77
CA GLY A 11 -2.64 19.21 -1.06
C GLY A 11 -2.00 20.42 -1.73
N GLY A 12 -0.84 20.82 -1.23
CA GLY A 12 -0.09 21.98 -1.75
C GLY A 12 0.32 21.86 -3.22
N ASP A 13 0.42 20.65 -3.74
CA ASP A 13 0.80 20.38 -5.14
C ASP A 13 -0.44 20.25 -6.07
N GLY A 14 -1.66 20.54 -5.59
CA GLY A 14 -2.90 20.45 -6.35
C GLY A 14 -3.87 19.38 -5.83
N LYS A 15 -4.97 19.20 -6.57
CA LYS A 15 -6.00 18.21 -6.27
C LYS A 15 -6.32 17.34 -7.46
N GLY A 16 -6.79 16.14 -7.20
CA GLY A 16 -7.15 15.25 -8.28
C GLY A 16 -7.80 13.95 -7.81
N ASN A 17 -8.13 13.15 -8.77
CA ASN A 17 -8.62 11.78 -8.53
C ASN A 17 -8.06 10.84 -9.58
N ALA A 18 -8.05 9.57 -9.25
CA ALA A 18 -7.73 8.51 -10.19
C ALA A 18 -8.66 7.31 -9.99
N ILE A 19 -9.01 6.66 -11.08
CA ILE A 19 -9.74 5.39 -11.10
C ILE A 19 -8.94 4.35 -11.83
N THR A 20 -8.79 3.17 -11.23
CA THR A 20 -8.12 2.03 -11.85
C THR A 20 -9.07 1.33 -12.80
N LEU A 21 -8.75 1.35 -14.09
CA LEU A 21 -9.54 0.71 -15.14
C LEU A 21 -9.18 -0.75 -15.33
N LYS A 22 -7.88 -1.07 -15.27
CA LYS A 22 -7.38 -2.43 -15.47
C LYS A 22 -6.09 -2.65 -14.70
N THR A 23 -5.97 -3.85 -14.12
CA THR A 23 -4.73 -4.32 -13.52
C THR A 23 -4.32 -5.65 -14.10
N LYS A 24 -3.02 -5.87 -14.28
CA LYS A 24 -2.38 -7.16 -14.52
C LYS A 24 -1.30 -7.32 -13.47
N GLU A 25 -1.49 -8.31 -12.60
CA GLU A 25 -0.63 -8.52 -11.44
C GLU A 25 0.84 -8.67 -11.84
N GLY A 26 1.72 -7.93 -11.14
CA GLY A 26 3.15 -7.91 -11.40
C GLY A 26 3.57 -7.21 -12.71
N GLU A 27 2.65 -6.81 -13.59
CA GLU A 27 3.00 -6.31 -14.92
C GLU A 27 2.55 -4.87 -15.18
N SER A 28 1.27 -4.53 -14.91
CA SER A 28 0.76 -3.22 -15.28
C SER A 28 -0.48 -2.78 -14.52
N ILE A 29 -0.65 -1.45 -14.44
CA ILE A 29 -1.87 -0.79 -13.96
C ILE A 29 -2.24 0.28 -14.97
N HIS A 30 -3.49 0.28 -15.43
CA HIS A 30 -4.08 1.32 -16.26
C HIS A 30 -5.10 2.10 -15.46
N GLN A 31 -4.96 3.41 -15.43
CA GLN A 31 -5.80 4.33 -14.67
C GLN A 31 -6.26 5.50 -15.53
N LYS A 32 -7.43 6.02 -15.24
CA LYS A 32 -7.83 7.35 -15.67
C LYS A 32 -7.64 8.32 -14.51
N MET A 33 -6.99 9.45 -14.79
CA MET A 33 -6.63 10.45 -13.79
C MET A 33 -7.19 11.81 -14.21
N ASN A 34 -7.67 12.57 -13.22
CA ASN A 34 -7.93 14.00 -13.37
C ASN A 34 -7.06 14.75 -12.35
N PHE A 35 -6.30 15.71 -12.83
CA PHE A 35 -5.45 16.57 -12.02
C PHE A 35 -5.76 18.03 -12.37
N ASP A 36 -6.35 18.76 -11.44
CA ASP A 36 -6.76 20.16 -11.63
C ASP A 36 -7.49 20.42 -12.95
N GLY A 37 -8.42 19.54 -13.33
CA GLY A 37 -9.18 19.60 -14.57
C GLY A 37 -8.45 19.12 -15.83
N SER A 38 -7.22 18.62 -15.69
CA SER A 38 -6.47 17.97 -16.77
C SER A 38 -6.74 16.47 -16.74
N GLU A 39 -7.24 15.90 -17.82
CA GLU A 39 -7.51 14.46 -17.90
C GLU A 39 -6.35 13.73 -18.58
N ALA A 40 -6.00 12.59 -18.05
CA ALA A 40 -4.97 11.71 -18.58
C ALA A 40 -5.29 10.23 -18.42
N ASP A 41 -4.88 9.45 -19.41
CA ASP A 41 -4.73 8.01 -19.33
C ASP A 41 -3.33 7.71 -18.79
N VAL A 42 -3.27 6.99 -17.67
CA VAL A 42 -2.04 6.68 -16.96
C VAL A 42 -1.77 5.19 -17.04
N ASN A 43 -0.58 4.86 -17.51
CA ASN A 43 -0.11 3.49 -17.60
C ASN A 43 1.15 3.30 -16.77
N TRP A 44 1.06 2.42 -15.78
CA TRP A 44 2.19 1.91 -15.03
C TRP A 44 2.62 0.57 -15.60
N THR A 45 3.90 0.38 -15.81
CA THR A 45 4.44 -0.93 -16.17
C THR A 45 5.57 -1.31 -15.23
N PHE A 46 5.60 -2.59 -14.89
CA PHE A 46 6.58 -3.19 -13.99
C PHE A 46 7.32 -4.27 -14.77
N LYS A 47 8.64 -4.22 -14.77
CA LYS A 47 9.47 -5.22 -15.46
C LYS A 47 10.63 -5.62 -14.55
N ASP A 48 10.78 -6.91 -14.33
CA ASP A 48 11.94 -7.43 -13.65
C ASP A 48 13.22 -7.14 -14.44
N THR A 49 14.25 -6.80 -13.71
CA THR A 49 15.58 -6.54 -14.26
C THR A 49 16.62 -7.41 -13.56
N LEU A 50 17.81 -7.47 -14.13
CA LEU A 50 18.93 -8.20 -13.51
C LEU A 50 19.20 -7.70 -12.09
N GLY A 51 19.56 -8.61 -11.18
CA GLY A 51 19.88 -8.32 -9.79
C GLY A 51 18.66 -8.16 -8.86
N GLY A 52 17.50 -8.74 -9.23
CA GLY A 52 16.30 -8.72 -8.39
C GLY A 52 15.65 -7.34 -8.23
N LYS A 53 15.86 -6.47 -9.21
CA LYS A 53 15.27 -5.13 -9.24
C LYS A 53 14.09 -5.08 -10.21
N THR A 54 13.12 -4.22 -9.93
CA THR A 54 11.97 -3.98 -10.80
C THR A 54 12.08 -2.59 -11.42
N LYS A 55 12.06 -2.51 -12.75
CA LYS A 55 11.93 -1.25 -13.47
C LYS A 55 10.46 -0.83 -13.47
N VAL A 56 10.18 0.31 -12.86
CA VAL A 56 8.86 0.94 -12.88
C VAL A 56 8.86 2.04 -13.95
N THR A 57 7.86 2.02 -14.83
CA THR A 57 7.65 3.07 -15.82
C THR A 57 6.27 3.66 -15.63
N TRP A 58 6.21 4.97 -15.50
CA TRP A 58 4.97 5.74 -15.41
C TRP A 58 4.81 6.59 -16.68
N LYS A 59 3.77 6.34 -17.46
CA LYS A 59 3.43 7.10 -18.66
C LYS A 59 2.02 7.67 -18.53
N ALA A 60 1.89 8.98 -18.71
CA ALA A 60 0.59 9.63 -18.82
C ALA A 60 0.44 10.25 -20.22
N THR A 61 -0.77 10.14 -20.78
CA THR A 61 -1.14 10.73 -22.05
C THR A 61 -2.51 11.41 -21.89
N GLY A 62 -2.60 12.68 -22.18
CA GLY A 62 -3.86 13.41 -21.97
C GLY A 62 -3.79 14.87 -22.39
N THR A 63 -4.78 15.63 -21.98
CA THR A 63 -4.91 17.05 -22.29
C THR A 63 -4.79 17.89 -21.03
N MET A 64 -3.99 18.93 -21.07
CA MET A 64 -3.89 19.90 -20.00
C MET A 64 -5.05 20.91 -20.04
N SER A 65 -5.60 21.24 -18.88
CA SER A 65 -6.54 22.36 -18.75
C SER A 65 -5.86 23.69 -19.13
N PHE A 66 -6.65 24.67 -19.48
CA PHE A 66 -6.12 25.99 -19.88
C PHE A 66 -5.29 26.63 -18.76
N LEU A 67 -5.81 26.60 -17.52
CA LEU A 67 -5.10 27.15 -16.36
C LEU A 67 -3.78 26.45 -16.09
N PHE A 68 -3.74 25.13 -16.24
CA PHE A 68 -2.52 24.36 -16.07
C PHE A 68 -1.50 24.64 -17.17
N LYS A 69 -1.93 24.86 -18.42
CA LYS A 69 -1.05 25.31 -19.49
C LYS A 69 -0.40 26.67 -19.19
N VAL A 70 -1.19 27.64 -18.71
CA VAL A 70 -0.66 28.95 -18.31
C VAL A 70 0.32 28.81 -17.16
N TYR A 71 -0.02 28.03 -16.14
CA TYR A 71 0.86 27.76 -15.00
C TYR A 71 2.19 27.14 -15.43
N THR A 72 2.17 26.12 -16.27
CA THR A 72 3.40 25.46 -16.74
C THR A 72 4.24 26.41 -17.59
N ALA A 73 3.63 27.24 -18.45
CA ALA A 73 4.37 28.22 -19.27
C ALA A 73 5.12 29.25 -18.39
N LEU A 74 4.52 29.70 -17.29
CA LEU A 74 5.13 30.65 -16.36
C LEU A 74 6.21 30.02 -15.47
N ASN A 75 6.21 28.70 -15.29
CA ASN A 75 7.12 27.99 -14.39
C ASN A 75 8.22 27.18 -15.12
N GLY A 76 8.53 27.53 -16.33
CA GLY A 76 9.65 26.96 -17.09
C GLY A 76 9.27 25.83 -18.04
N GLY A 77 7.99 25.73 -18.39
CA GLY A 77 7.46 24.79 -19.37
C GLY A 77 6.89 23.52 -18.75
N SER A 78 6.05 22.83 -19.56
CA SER A 78 5.38 21.60 -19.14
C SER A 78 6.35 20.49 -18.75
N ASP A 79 7.43 20.34 -19.48
CA ASP A 79 8.41 19.27 -19.24
C ASP A 79 9.09 19.42 -17.88
N LYS A 80 9.42 20.66 -17.49
CA LYS A 80 10.03 20.95 -16.21
C LYS A 80 9.02 20.71 -15.07
N VAL A 81 7.81 21.27 -15.17
CA VAL A 81 6.81 21.18 -14.10
C VAL A 81 6.34 19.73 -13.91
N ILE A 82 5.94 19.07 -15.00
CA ILE A 82 5.46 17.70 -14.95
C ILE A 82 6.58 16.73 -14.60
N GLY A 83 7.77 16.93 -15.19
CA GLY A 83 8.95 16.13 -14.88
C GLY A 83 9.30 16.16 -13.39
N THR A 84 9.29 17.34 -12.77
CA THR A 84 9.54 17.48 -11.32
C THR A 84 8.49 16.73 -10.48
N ILE A 85 7.22 16.78 -10.87
CA ILE A 85 6.15 16.02 -10.18
C ILE A 85 6.40 14.52 -10.28
N TYR A 86 6.78 14.03 -11.45
CA TYR A 86 7.06 12.61 -11.68
C TYR A 86 8.28 12.14 -10.91
N GLU A 87 9.37 12.89 -10.96
CA GLU A 87 10.60 12.56 -10.22
C GLU A 87 10.36 12.50 -8.72
N LYS A 88 9.68 13.49 -8.15
CA LYS A 88 9.28 13.49 -6.73
C LYS A 88 8.42 12.27 -6.38
N SER A 89 7.44 11.96 -7.20
CA SER A 89 6.51 10.86 -6.94
C SER A 89 7.22 9.50 -6.99
N LEU A 90 8.05 9.27 -7.99
CA LEU A 90 8.84 8.03 -8.12
C LEU A 90 9.87 7.91 -6.99
N ALA A 91 10.54 8.98 -6.61
CA ALA A 91 11.46 9.00 -5.48
C ALA A 91 10.76 8.70 -4.14
N ASN A 92 9.53 9.19 -3.94
CA ASN A 92 8.73 8.87 -2.76
C ASN A 92 8.30 7.40 -2.74
N ILE A 93 7.94 6.81 -3.88
CA ILE A 93 7.64 5.39 -4.00
C ILE A 93 8.88 4.57 -3.62
N ASP A 94 10.04 4.87 -4.20
CA ASP A 94 11.30 4.19 -3.89
C ASP A 94 11.66 4.29 -2.40
N LYS A 95 11.55 5.48 -1.83
CA LYS A 95 11.80 5.70 -0.39
C LYS A 95 10.88 4.87 0.49
N ASN A 96 9.58 4.83 0.19
CA ASN A 96 8.60 4.08 0.97
C ASN A 96 8.81 2.57 0.84
N LEU A 97 9.08 2.06 -0.36
CA LEU A 97 9.39 0.65 -0.58
C LEU A 97 10.67 0.23 0.12
N ASN A 98 11.72 1.07 0.05
CA ASN A 98 12.97 0.82 0.76
C ASN A 98 12.80 0.86 2.28
N PHE A 99 11.94 1.72 2.80
CA PHE A 99 11.59 1.73 4.22
C PHE A 99 10.85 0.45 4.61
N GLU A 100 9.84 0.05 3.86
CA GLU A 100 9.08 -1.19 4.12
C GLU A 100 9.98 -2.42 4.04
N THR A 101 10.79 -2.58 3.00
CA THR A 101 11.69 -3.73 2.84
C THR A 101 12.75 -3.82 3.93
N LYS A 102 13.22 -2.70 4.48
CA LYS A 102 14.16 -2.67 5.62
C LYS A 102 13.50 -2.91 6.97
N THR A 103 12.21 -2.62 7.07
CA THR A 103 11.45 -2.77 8.33
C THR A 103 10.96 -4.20 8.55
N TYR A 104 10.84 -5.01 7.49
CA TYR A 104 10.42 -6.39 7.56
C TYR A 104 11.57 -7.34 7.28
N ALA A 105 12.10 -7.96 8.33
CA ALA A 105 13.00 -9.10 8.22
C ALA A 105 12.22 -10.37 8.55
N ILE A 106 12.03 -11.24 7.56
CA ILE A 106 11.48 -12.58 7.79
C ILE A 106 12.64 -13.54 8.03
N LYS A 107 12.72 -14.07 9.25
CA LYS A 107 13.66 -15.13 9.60
C LYS A 107 12.89 -16.42 9.85
N VAL A 108 13.08 -17.41 8.99
CA VAL A 108 12.54 -18.74 9.22
C VAL A 108 13.47 -19.47 10.19
N ASN A 109 13.02 -19.68 11.43
CA ASN A 109 13.81 -20.31 12.47
C ASN A 109 13.67 -21.85 12.48
N GLY A 110 12.95 -22.43 11.52
CA GLY A 110 12.62 -23.84 11.50
C GLY A 110 11.57 -24.21 12.57
N VAL A 111 11.61 -25.46 13.04
CA VAL A 111 10.71 -25.94 14.10
C VAL A 111 11.28 -25.53 15.45
N VAL A 112 10.56 -24.66 16.15
CA VAL A 112 10.94 -24.19 17.48
C VAL A 112 9.98 -24.81 18.51
N ARG A 113 10.51 -25.50 19.52
CA ARG A 113 9.72 -25.90 20.69
C ARG A 113 9.67 -24.74 21.68
N LYS A 114 8.47 -24.27 22.01
CA LYS A 114 8.26 -23.34 23.13
C LYS A 114 7.82 -24.13 24.36
N THR A 115 8.29 -23.72 25.51
CA THR A 115 7.73 -24.15 26.81
C THR A 115 6.25 -23.75 26.90
N GLU A 116 5.47 -24.48 27.65
CA GLU A 116 4.06 -24.15 27.91
C GLU A 116 3.93 -22.68 28.34
N THR A 117 3.10 -21.96 27.60
CA THR A 117 2.86 -20.53 27.81
C THR A 117 1.35 -20.28 27.68
N ALA A 118 0.78 -19.61 28.66
CA ALA A 118 -0.60 -19.15 28.59
C ALA A 118 -0.69 -17.93 27.68
N TYR A 119 -1.71 -17.88 26.82
CA TYR A 119 -1.96 -16.78 25.91
C TYR A 119 -3.37 -16.22 26.11
N ILE A 120 -3.48 -14.89 26.04
CA ILE A 120 -4.76 -14.22 25.87
C ILE A 120 -4.96 -14.10 24.36
N ARG A 121 -6.08 -14.60 23.83
CA ARG A 121 -6.35 -14.59 22.39
C ARG A 121 -7.81 -14.31 22.09
N GLN A 122 -8.03 -13.72 20.92
CA GLN A 122 -9.34 -13.64 20.29
C GLN A 122 -9.24 -14.27 18.91
N THR A 123 -10.12 -15.26 18.65
CA THR A 123 -10.16 -15.96 17.36
C THR A 123 -11.33 -15.44 16.54
N PHE A 124 -11.08 -15.10 15.27
CA PHE A 124 -12.11 -14.65 14.33
C PHE A 124 -11.72 -14.95 12.89
N THR A 125 -12.70 -14.87 11.99
CA THR A 125 -12.46 -14.94 10.53
C THR A 125 -12.40 -13.56 9.96
N SER A 126 -11.43 -13.31 9.08
CA SER A 126 -11.21 -12.03 8.40
C SER A 126 -10.99 -12.25 6.91
N GLU A 127 -11.42 -11.32 6.09
CA GLU A 127 -10.92 -11.21 4.73
C GLU A 127 -9.41 -10.97 4.76
N ILE A 128 -8.66 -11.67 3.92
CA ILE A 128 -7.20 -11.60 3.86
C ILE A 128 -6.68 -10.16 3.77
N PRO A 129 -7.21 -9.27 2.90
CA PRO A 129 -6.74 -7.88 2.82
C PRO A 129 -7.03 -7.04 4.08
N LYS A 130 -7.96 -7.49 4.93
CA LYS A 130 -8.39 -6.77 6.14
C LYS A 130 -7.67 -7.25 7.41
N ILE A 131 -6.84 -8.27 7.35
CA ILE A 131 -6.17 -8.87 8.53
C ILE A 131 -5.40 -7.80 9.31
N THR A 132 -4.56 -7.03 8.66
CA THR A 132 -3.76 -5.97 9.32
C THR A 132 -4.63 -4.91 9.98
N LYS A 133 -5.71 -4.48 9.32
CA LYS A 133 -6.67 -3.53 9.88
C LYS A 133 -7.35 -4.10 11.12
N ASN A 134 -7.81 -5.33 11.06
CA ASN A 134 -8.50 -6.00 12.16
C ASN A 134 -7.53 -6.25 13.34
N ALA A 135 -6.29 -6.65 13.07
CA ALA A 135 -5.28 -6.80 14.11
C ALA A 135 -5.01 -5.49 14.87
N ARG A 136 -4.94 -4.36 14.19
CA ARG A 136 -4.79 -3.03 14.81
C ARG A 136 -5.94 -2.65 15.73
N ILE A 137 -7.12 -3.26 15.56
CA ILE A 137 -8.28 -3.05 16.44
C ILE A 137 -8.27 -4.04 17.59
N VAL A 138 -7.95 -5.31 17.33
CA VAL A 138 -8.05 -6.39 18.32
C VAL A 138 -6.91 -6.37 19.33
N ILE A 139 -5.68 -6.12 18.87
CA ILE A 139 -4.51 -6.14 19.76
C ILE A 139 -4.63 -5.12 20.91
N PRO A 140 -4.97 -3.84 20.70
CA PRO A 140 -5.18 -2.91 21.81
C PRO A 140 -6.26 -3.36 22.80
N LYS A 141 -7.36 -3.95 22.32
CA LYS A 141 -8.42 -4.48 23.20
C LYS A 141 -7.96 -5.64 24.06
N LEU A 142 -7.08 -6.51 23.54
CA LEU A 142 -6.49 -7.59 24.32
C LEU A 142 -5.51 -7.05 25.38
N ILE A 143 -4.77 -6.00 25.06
CA ILE A 143 -3.89 -5.32 26.02
C ILE A 143 -4.72 -4.67 27.13
N GLU A 144 -5.74 -3.90 26.79
CA GLU A 144 -6.67 -3.27 27.73
C GLU A 144 -7.35 -4.33 28.64
N PHE A 145 -7.81 -5.44 28.05
CA PHE A 145 -8.37 -6.55 28.83
C PHE A 145 -7.34 -7.10 29.83
N SER A 146 -6.08 -7.27 29.39
CA SER A 146 -5.01 -7.76 30.26
C SER A 146 -4.78 -6.82 31.44
N GLU A 147 -4.66 -5.52 31.18
CA GLU A 147 -4.45 -4.49 32.20
C GLU A 147 -5.61 -4.43 33.19
N ASN A 148 -6.86 -4.44 32.72
CA ASN A 148 -8.05 -4.39 33.53
C ASN A 148 -8.23 -5.63 34.42
N ASN A 149 -7.62 -6.76 34.07
CA ASN A 149 -7.67 -8.00 34.85
C ASN A 149 -6.37 -8.28 35.62
N GLY A 150 -5.45 -7.33 35.73
CA GLY A 150 -4.19 -7.47 36.45
C GLY A 150 -3.25 -8.55 35.89
N LEU A 151 -3.39 -8.88 34.60
CA LEU A 151 -2.56 -9.87 33.92
C LEU A 151 -1.31 -9.22 33.37
N SER A 152 -0.15 -9.67 33.78
CA SER A 152 1.13 -9.22 33.24
C SER A 152 1.42 -9.95 31.94
N THR A 153 1.55 -9.20 30.84
CA THR A 153 1.98 -9.74 29.54
C THR A 153 3.46 -9.49 29.34
N ASN A 154 4.18 -10.49 28.85
CA ASN A 154 5.55 -10.35 28.42
C ASN A 154 5.70 -10.75 26.94
N GLY A 155 6.55 -10.04 26.22
CA GLY A 155 6.76 -10.27 24.79
C GLY A 155 5.86 -9.42 23.89
N LYS A 156 6.02 -9.61 22.58
CA LYS A 156 5.27 -8.88 21.57
C LYS A 156 4.00 -9.64 21.17
N PRO A 157 2.90 -8.94 20.87
CA PRO A 157 1.73 -9.57 20.30
C PRO A 157 2.09 -10.21 18.94
N PHE A 158 1.39 -11.30 18.60
CA PHE A 158 1.57 -12.01 17.34
C PHE A 158 0.24 -12.57 16.85
N ILE A 159 0.20 -12.95 15.57
CA ILE A 159 -0.99 -13.52 14.93
C ILE A 159 -0.72 -14.99 14.63
N ILE A 160 -1.68 -15.85 14.98
CA ILE A 160 -1.69 -17.25 14.58
C ILE A 160 -2.69 -17.41 13.44
N TYR A 161 -2.25 -17.94 12.31
CA TYR A 161 -3.10 -18.33 11.20
C TYR A 161 -3.53 -19.78 11.37
N HIS A 162 -4.83 -20.03 11.61
CA HIS A 162 -5.41 -21.36 11.67
C HIS A 162 -5.76 -21.90 10.28
N THR A 163 -6.35 -21.02 9.47
CA THR A 163 -6.59 -21.27 8.04
C THR A 163 -6.28 -20.03 7.24
N TYR A 164 -5.80 -20.22 6.03
CA TYR A 164 -5.52 -19.16 5.06
C TYR A 164 -5.94 -19.66 3.69
N ASP A 165 -7.11 -19.24 3.24
CA ASP A 165 -7.71 -19.73 2.01
C ASP A 165 -7.78 -18.60 0.98
N THR A 166 -6.92 -18.67 -0.02
CA THR A 166 -6.86 -17.70 -1.11
C THR A 166 -8.03 -17.85 -2.08
N THR A 167 -8.69 -19.01 -2.12
CA THR A 167 -9.83 -19.27 -3.01
C THR A 167 -11.06 -18.52 -2.53
N THR A 168 -11.32 -18.57 -1.23
CA THR A 168 -12.44 -17.83 -0.61
C THR A 168 -12.05 -16.42 -0.19
N GLY A 169 -10.78 -16.09 -0.19
CA GLY A 169 -10.27 -14.81 0.28
C GLY A 169 -10.35 -14.63 1.81
N LEU A 170 -10.53 -15.71 2.56
CA LEU A 170 -10.73 -15.70 4.02
C LEU A 170 -9.59 -16.36 4.77
N ALA A 171 -9.31 -15.83 5.95
CA ALA A 171 -8.40 -16.45 6.91
C ALA A 171 -9.03 -16.49 8.31
N LYS A 172 -8.88 -17.62 9.00
CA LYS A 172 -9.21 -17.74 10.43
C LYS A 172 -7.92 -17.48 11.22
N ILE A 173 -7.95 -16.47 12.06
CA ILE A 173 -6.79 -16.01 12.83
C ILE A 173 -7.11 -15.86 14.32
N SER A 174 -6.09 -15.91 15.14
CA SER A 174 -6.17 -15.54 16.54
C SER A 174 -4.96 -14.77 17.00
#